data_79a786c678aaf532460b311697894cfa
#
_entry.id   79a786c678aaf532460b311697894cfa
#
_cell.length_a   1.000
_cell.length_b   1.000
_cell.length_c   1.000
_cell.angle_alpha   90.00
_cell.angle_beta   90.00
_cell.angle_gamma   90.00
#
_symmetry.space_group_name_H-M   'P 1'
#
loop_
_entity.id
_entity.type
_entity.pdbx_description
1 polymer ?
#
loop_
_entity_poly.entity_id
_entity_poly.type
_entity_poly.pdbx_seq_one_letter_code
_entity_poly.pdbx_strand_id
1 'polypeptide(L)'
;MFNRSHMAKVLVGLSGGVDSAVAAALLVEQGHEVTAGYMKNWINDEGIPGDCPWEQDIEDGRAVAKSLGIEYRVIDLIDSYRDRIVNYLVEGYRAGITPNPDVWCNREMKFGVFLDYALSQGFEHVATGHYARRRTQGDGMAAILRGADPNKDQSYFLSMMTQRQAAHALFPTGEMLKPEVREVARRFNLPVAEKKDSQGICFLGQVKMGDFLRHYVADTPGEIVDPAGRVLGGHRGLHLYTLGQRKGHGVASPREGMAYVVVGKDAAKNQLIVGWDQPDSEGLYTRECTVGSLSALNEQLDQKRLIDAQPRYRAKAEPAVMEPLEDGRVRLKFQRPQRAIAPGQICAFYDGGRLLGGGVFETTLP
;
A
#
# COMPACT_ATOMS: atom_id res chain seq x y z
N MET A 1 30.90 2.95 2.97
CA MET A 1 31.74 1.76 2.70
C MET A 1 30.90 0.55 3.03
N PHE A 2 30.40 -0.16 2.02
CA PHE A 2 29.70 -1.41 2.23
C PHE A 2 30.74 -2.50 2.59
N ASN A 3 30.49 -3.16 3.70
CA ASN A 3 31.37 -4.22 4.18
C ASN A 3 31.26 -5.42 3.19
N ARG A 4 32.34 -5.78 2.50
CA ARG A 4 32.44 -6.88 1.51
C ARG A 4 32.27 -8.29 2.13
N SER A 5 31.59 -8.45 3.26
CA SER A 5 31.74 -9.66 4.06
C SER A 5 30.66 -10.73 3.88
N HIS A 6 29.60 -10.52 3.11
CA HIS A 6 28.63 -11.59 2.90
C HIS A 6 27.94 -11.51 1.53
N MET A 7 28.33 -12.42 0.63
CA MET A 7 27.66 -12.65 -0.63
C MET A 7 26.41 -13.52 -0.35
N ALA A 8 25.24 -12.93 -0.51
CA ALA A 8 23.97 -13.61 -0.26
C ALA A 8 23.26 -14.00 -1.56
N LYS A 9 22.41 -15.02 -1.50
CA LYS A 9 21.50 -15.39 -2.57
C LYS A 9 20.21 -14.58 -2.47
N VAL A 10 19.93 -13.77 -3.49
CA VAL A 10 18.82 -12.82 -3.48
C VAL A 10 17.86 -13.05 -4.63
N LEU A 11 16.58 -13.21 -4.34
CA LEU A 11 15.50 -13.21 -5.33
C LEU A 11 14.93 -11.79 -5.43
N VAL A 12 15.12 -11.13 -6.58
CA VAL A 12 14.60 -9.77 -6.82
C VAL A 12 13.23 -9.84 -7.49
N GLY A 13 12.21 -9.23 -6.86
CA GLY A 13 10.91 -9.04 -7.48
C GLY A 13 11.01 -8.02 -8.63
N LEU A 14 11.13 -8.50 -9.86
CA LEU A 14 11.34 -7.70 -11.07
C LEU A 14 10.00 -7.49 -11.80
N SER A 15 9.41 -6.30 -11.64
CA SER A 15 8.07 -5.95 -12.14
C SER A 15 8.05 -5.35 -13.55
N GLY A 16 9.17 -5.37 -14.28
CA GLY A 16 9.29 -4.67 -15.55
C GLY A 16 9.38 -3.13 -15.44
N GLY A 17 9.43 -2.59 -14.23
CA GLY A 17 9.63 -1.16 -13.97
C GLY A 17 11.07 -0.80 -13.64
N VAL A 18 11.42 0.50 -13.78
CA VAL A 18 12.79 1.01 -13.58
C VAL A 18 13.30 0.78 -12.15
N ASP A 19 12.46 0.94 -11.13
CA ASP A 19 12.89 0.86 -9.73
C ASP A 19 13.34 -0.56 -9.35
N SER A 20 12.60 -1.58 -9.77
CA SER A 20 12.98 -2.98 -9.56
C SER A 20 14.19 -3.38 -10.41
N ALA A 21 14.32 -2.85 -11.62
CA ALA A 21 15.47 -3.08 -12.48
C ALA A 21 16.77 -2.51 -11.88
N VAL A 22 16.71 -1.30 -11.33
CA VAL A 22 17.85 -0.68 -10.63
C VAL A 22 18.17 -1.43 -9.35
N ALA A 23 17.16 -1.89 -8.60
CA ALA A 23 17.40 -2.72 -7.42
C ALA A 23 18.20 -3.98 -7.78
N ALA A 24 17.85 -4.66 -8.88
CA ALA A 24 18.59 -5.81 -9.36
C ALA A 24 20.03 -5.44 -9.76
N ALA A 25 20.22 -4.36 -10.53
CA ALA A 25 21.54 -3.92 -10.98
C ALA A 25 22.48 -3.57 -9.82
N LEU A 26 21.98 -2.89 -8.79
CA LEU A 26 22.75 -2.54 -7.59
C LEU A 26 23.18 -3.78 -6.80
N LEU A 27 22.34 -4.80 -6.68
CA LEU A 27 22.69 -6.04 -5.99
C LEU A 27 23.75 -6.85 -6.77
N VAL A 28 23.67 -6.87 -8.10
CA VAL A 28 24.70 -7.48 -8.95
C VAL A 28 26.04 -6.72 -8.79
N GLU A 29 26.01 -5.37 -8.81
CA GLU A 29 27.21 -4.54 -8.59
C GLU A 29 27.82 -4.77 -7.21
N GLN A 30 27.01 -5.05 -6.19
CA GLN A 30 27.44 -5.38 -4.82
C GLN A 30 28.02 -6.80 -4.70
N GLY A 31 27.91 -7.63 -5.74
CA GLY A 31 28.45 -8.98 -5.79
C GLY A 31 27.56 -10.05 -5.17
N HIS A 32 26.26 -9.81 -5.02
CA HIS A 32 25.29 -10.83 -4.61
C HIS A 32 25.02 -11.83 -5.74
N GLU A 33 24.61 -13.05 -5.38
CA GLU A 33 24.05 -14.03 -6.32
C GLU A 33 22.58 -13.69 -6.55
N VAL A 34 22.28 -13.03 -7.68
CA VAL A 34 20.97 -12.47 -7.96
C VAL A 34 20.21 -13.32 -8.98
N THR A 35 18.98 -13.67 -8.64
CA THR A 35 17.97 -14.19 -9.58
C THR A 35 16.80 -13.23 -9.62
N ALA A 36 16.26 -12.94 -10.80
CA ALA A 36 15.06 -12.13 -10.97
C ALA A 36 13.80 -13.00 -11.01
N GLY A 37 12.76 -12.57 -10.28
CA GLY A 37 11.47 -13.23 -10.24
C GLY A 37 10.34 -12.27 -10.61
N TYR A 38 9.55 -12.60 -11.64
CA TYR A 38 8.29 -11.91 -11.91
C TYR A 38 7.15 -12.63 -11.19
N MET A 39 6.41 -11.89 -10.37
CA MET A 39 5.20 -12.39 -9.71
C MET A 39 4.01 -12.26 -10.65
N LYS A 40 3.59 -13.37 -11.28
CA LYS A 40 2.37 -13.41 -12.10
C LYS A 40 1.17 -13.56 -11.18
N ASN A 41 0.62 -12.42 -10.74
CA ASN A 41 -0.44 -12.36 -9.73
C ASN A 41 -1.85 -12.26 -10.31
N TRP A 42 -1.98 -11.68 -11.50
CA TRP A 42 -3.28 -11.41 -12.10
C TRP A 42 -3.21 -11.53 -13.62
N ILE A 43 -4.23 -12.13 -14.19
CA ILE A 43 -4.57 -12.07 -15.62
C ILE A 43 -6.02 -11.63 -15.72
N ASN A 44 -6.33 -10.82 -16.69
CA ASN A 44 -7.71 -10.34 -16.91
C ASN A 44 -8.49 -11.32 -17.79
N ASP A 45 -8.68 -12.55 -17.30
CA ASP A 45 -9.45 -13.61 -17.96
C ASP A 45 -10.98 -13.45 -17.78
N GLU A 46 -11.39 -12.61 -16.83
CA GLU A 46 -12.79 -12.31 -16.54
C GLU A 46 -13.35 -11.16 -17.42
N GLY A 47 -12.54 -10.56 -18.27
CA GLY A 47 -12.96 -9.49 -19.20
C GLY A 47 -13.35 -8.18 -18.51
N ILE A 48 -12.79 -7.88 -17.35
CA ILE A 48 -13.00 -6.62 -16.64
C ILE A 48 -12.41 -5.46 -17.47
N PRO A 49 -13.15 -4.36 -17.70
CA PRO A 49 -12.64 -3.25 -18.50
C PRO A 49 -11.36 -2.64 -17.92
N GLY A 50 -10.29 -2.63 -18.71
CA GLY A 50 -8.97 -2.09 -18.32
C GLY A 50 -7.85 -2.90 -18.95
N ASP A 51 -6.65 -2.30 -18.98
CA ASP A 51 -5.45 -2.90 -19.51
C ASP A 51 -4.63 -3.54 -18.38
N CYS A 52 -4.23 -4.80 -18.58
CA CYS A 52 -3.39 -5.55 -17.67
C CYS A 52 -2.13 -6.01 -18.43
N PRO A 53 -1.06 -5.18 -18.49
CA PRO A 53 0.09 -5.38 -19.37
C PRO A 53 1.09 -6.42 -18.84
N TRP A 54 0.63 -7.52 -18.25
CA TRP A 54 1.51 -8.51 -17.62
C TRP A 54 2.47 -9.17 -18.61
N GLU A 55 2.07 -9.34 -19.88
CA GLU A 55 2.93 -9.88 -20.94
C GLU A 55 4.10 -8.95 -21.24
N GLN A 56 3.82 -7.65 -21.42
CA GLN A 56 4.84 -6.63 -21.62
C GLN A 56 5.77 -6.51 -20.41
N ASP A 57 5.23 -6.58 -19.20
CA ASP A 57 6.05 -6.52 -17.97
C ASP A 57 6.98 -7.74 -17.83
N ILE A 58 6.54 -8.93 -18.27
CA ILE A 58 7.39 -10.12 -18.36
C ILE A 58 8.50 -9.93 -19.40
N GLU A 59 8.19 -9.40 -20.57
CA GLU A 59 9.18 -9.14 -21.61
C GLU A 59 10.22 -8.11 -21.18
N ASP A 60 9.79 -7.01 -20.58
CA ASP A 60 10.66 -5.97 -20.03
C ASP A 60 11.56 -6.53 -18.93
N GLY A 61 10.97 -7.33 -18.01
CA GLY A 61 11.74 -8.01 -16.96
C GLY A 61 12.79 -8.98 -17.52
N ARG A 62 12.43 -9.75 -18.54
CA ARG A 62 13.35 -10.68 -19.24
C ARG A 62 14.48 -9.92 -19.92
N ALA A 63 14.18 -8.79 -20.57
CA ALA A 63 15.18 -7.94 -21.21
C ALA A 63 16.17 -7.36 -20.19
N VAL A 64 15.67 -6.90 -19.04
CA VAL A 64 16.51 -6.42 -17.91
C VAL A 64 17.40 -7.54 -17.38
N ALA A 65 16.85 -8.72 -17.09
CA ALA A 65 17.61 -9.84 -16.56
C ALA A 65 18.72 -10.27 -17.54
N LYS A 66 18.41 -10.30 -18.84
CA LYS A 66 19.39 -10.58 -19.89
C LYS A 66 20.52 -9.53 -19.93
N SER A 67 20.19 -8.24 -19.80
CA SER A 67 21.21 -7.17 -19.80
C SER A 67 22.14 -7.24 -18.59
N LEU A 68 21.63 -7.75 -17.44
CA LEU A 68 22.42 -7.94 -16.22
C LEU A 68 23.10 -9.29 -16.13
N GLY A 69 22.85 -10.22 -17.06
CA GLY A 69 23.42 -11.57 -17.05
C GLY A 69 22.92 -12.46 -15.90
N ILE A 70 21.67 -12.23 -15.42
CA ILE A 70 21.08 -12.98 -14.30
C ILE A 70 19.93 -13.88 -14.78
N GLU A 71 19.66 -14.94 -14.01
CA GLU A 71 18.52 -15.83 -14.24
C GLU A 71 17.20 -15.07 -14.07
N TYR A 72 16.19 -15.43 -14.88
CA TYR A 72 14.83 -14.87 -14.81
C TYR A 72 13.79 -15.97 -14.69
N ARG A 73 12.92 -15.85 -13.70
CA ARG A 73 11.82 -16.79 -13.44
C ARG A 73 10.47 -16.05 -13.47
N VAL A 74 9.46 -16.70 -14.07
CA VAL A 74 8.05 -16.28 -13.91
C VAL A 74 7.44 -17.22 -12.86
N ILE A 75 6.95 -16.64 -11.78
CA ILE A 75 6.40 -17.36 -10.63
C ILE A 75 4.89 -17.14 -10.64
N ASP A 76 4.13 -18.20 -10.86
CA ASP A 76 2.68 -18.14 -10.90
C ASP A 76 2.13 -18.08 -9.47
N LEU A 77 1.45 -16.97 -9.17
CA LEU A 77 0.86 -16.68 -7.86
C LEU A 77 -0.61 -16.23 -8.00
N ILE A 78 -1.26 -16.54 -9.13
CA ILE A 78 -2.62 -16.08 -9.46
C ILE A 78 -3.61 -16.52 -8.38
N ASP A 79 -3.62 -17.81 -8.02
CA ASP A 79 -4.55 -18.34 -7.02
C ASP A 79 -4.29 -17.70 -5.64
N SER A 80 -3.01 -17.60 -5.23
CA SER A 80 -2.66 -16.94 -3.97
C SER A 80 -3.08 -15.47 -3.93
N TYR A 81 -2.97 -14.76 -5.04
CA TYR A 81 -3.39 -13.36 -5.14
C TYR A 81 -4.91 -13.24 -5.07
N ARG A 82 -5.63 -14.10 -5.77
CA ARG A 82 -7.11 -14.16 -5.71
C ARG A 82 -7.57 -14.39 -4.27
N ASP A 83 -7.02 -15.37 -3.59
CA ASP A 83 -7.44 -15.74 -2.24
C ASP A 83 -7.08 -14.67 -1.20
N ARG A 84 -5.90 -14.09 -1.27
CA ARG A 84 -5.38 -13.20 -0.21
C ARG A 84 -5.69 -11.73 -0.45
N ILE A 85 -5.76 -11.28 -1.71
CA ILE A 85 -5.92 -9.87 -2.04
C ILE A 85 -7.28 -9.57 -2.65
N VAL A 86 -7.72 -10.32 -3.67
CA VAL A 86 -9.01 -10.07 -4.32
C VAL A 86 -10.16 -10.33 -3.34
N ASN A 87 -10.17 -11.47 -2.65
CA ASN A 87 -11.21 -11.80 -1.67
C ASN A 87 -11.24 -10.77 -0.53
N TYR A 88 -10.07 -10.41 0.04
CA TYR A 88 -9.98 -9.36 1.05
C TYR A 88 -10.60 -8.04 0.58
N LEU A 89 -10.30 -7.64 -0.67
CA LEU A 89 -10.80 -6.42 -1.26
C LEU A 89 -12.34 -6.47 -1.42
N VAL A 90 -12.85 -7.55 -2.02
CA VAL A 90 -14.27 -7.75 -2.28
C VAL A 90 -15.08 -7.82 -0.99
N GLU A 91 -14.63 -8.61 -0.02
CA GLU A 91 -15.29 -8.75 1.29
C GLU A 91 -15.31 -7.44 2.06
N GLY A 92 -14.21 -6.69 2.06
CA GLY A 92 -14.16 -5.39 2.71
C GLY A 92 -15.16 -4.39 2.13
N TYR A 93 -15.24 -4.31 0.80
CA TYR A 93 -16.22 -3.44 0.16
C TYR A 93 -17.66 -3.89 0.38
N ARG A 94 -17.93 -5.20 0.41
CA ARG A 94 -19.25 -5.75 0.79
C ARG A 94 -19.63 -5.37 2.22
N ALA A 95 -18.66 -5.36 3.12
CA ALA A 95 -18.84 -4.92 4.50
C ALA A 95 -18.93 -3.39 4.67
N GLY A 96 -18.88 -2.61 3.58
CA GLY A 96 -18.96 -1.14 3.59
C GLY A 96 -17.70 -0.41 4.03
N ILE A 97 -16.60 -1.13 4.30
CA ILE A 97 -15.28 -0.57 4.60
C ILE A 97 -14.49 -0.28 3.31
N THR A 98 -13.38 0.42 3.44
CA THR A 98 -12.48 0.72 2.30
C THR A 98 -11.14 0.04 2.54
N PRO A 99 -10.92 -1.18 2.02
CA PRO A 99 -9.66 -1.91 2.20
C PRO A 99 -8.46 -1.21 1.55
N ASN A 100 -7.25 -1.57 1.99
CA ASN A 100 -6.00 -1.09 1.39
C ASN A 100 -5.23 -2.27 0.76
N PRO A 101 -5.48 -2.59 -0.53
CA PRO A 101 -4.87 -3.75 -1.16
C PRO A 101 -3.35 -3.62 -1.32
N ASP A 102 -2.81 -2.39 -1.45
CA ASP A 102 -1.38 -2.20 -1.67
C ASP A 102 -0.55 -2.59 -0.45
N VAL A 103 -1.01 -2.24 0.76
CA VAL A 103 -0.34 -2.66 2.00
C VAL A 103 -0.44 -4.17 2.19
N TRP A 104 -1.63 -4.75 1.96
CA TRP A 104 -1.83 -6.20 2.06
C TRP A 104 -1.04 -6.96 1.01
N CYS A 105 -0.92 -6.45 -0.22
CA CYS A 105 -0.09 -7.06 -1.25
C CYS A 105 1.39 -7.13 -0.84
N ASN A 106 1.91 -6.10 -0.17
CA ASN A 106 3.28 -6.15 0.34
C ASN A 106 3.42 -7.23 1.42
N ARG A 107 2.50 -7.29 2.40
CA ARG A 107 2.52 -8.27 3.48
C ARG A 107 2.29 -9.70 3.00
N GLU A 108 1.24 -9.94 2.21
CA GLU A 108 0.76 -11.28 1.90
C GLU A 108 1.40 -11.87 0.65
N MET A 109 1.70 -11.02 -0.35
CA MET A 109 2.26 -11.49 -1.63
C MET A 109 3.78 -11.31 -1.70
N LYS A 110 4.29 -10.06 -1.68
CA LYS A 110 5.72 -9.80 -1.93
C LYS A 110 6.62 -10.33 -0.82
N PHE A 111 6.26 -10.07 0.44
CA PHE A 111 7.00 -10.52 1.62
C PHE A 111 6.31 -11.69 2.35
N GLY A 112 5.21 -12.21 1.79
CA GLY A 112 4.54 -13.44 2.18
C GLY A 112 4.88 -14.57 1.21
N VAL A 113 3.96 -14.89 0.31
CA VAL A 113 4.06 -16.04 -0.62
C VAL A 113 5.34 -16.02 -1.45
N PHE A 114 5.74 -14.87 -2.00
CA PHE A 114 6.96 -14.77 -2.79
C PHE A 114 8.23 -14.93 -1.94
N LEU A 115 8.23 -14.44 -0.70
CA LEU A 115 9.31 -14.71 0.26
C LEU A 115 9.36 -16.19 0.62
N ASP A 116 8.23 -16.83 0.92
CA ASP A 116 8.18 -18.25 1.25
C ASP A 116 8.68 -19.12 0.08
N TYR A 117 8.31 -18.77 -1.15
CA TYR A 117 8.90 -19.37 -2.35
C TYR A 117 10.41 -19.19 -2.39
N ALA A 118 10.90 -17.95 -2.19
CA ALA A 118 12.34 -17.67 -2.22
C ALA A 118 13.11 -18.53 -1.21
N LEU A 119 12.65 -18.57 0.03
CA LEU A 119 13.28 -19.37 1.09
C LEU A 119 13.26 -20.87 0.76
N SER A 120 12.16 -21.39 0.18
CA SER A 120 12.07 -22.79 -0.25
C SER A 120 13.04 -23.15 -1.37
N GLN A 121 13.46 -22.17 -2.18
CA GLN A 121 14.43 -22.31 -3.25
C GLN A 121 15.89 -22.03 -2.80
N GLY A 122 16.10 -21.80 -1.50
CA GLY A 122 17.43 -21.56 -0.94
C GLY A 122 17.94 -20.13 -1.08
N PHE A 123 17.08 -19.16 -1.44
CA PHE A 123 17.42 -17.74 -1.35
C PHE A 123 17.38 -17.28 0.11
N GLU A 124 18.28 -16.36 0.47
CA GLU A 124 18.34 -15.80 1.82
C GLU A 124 17.46 -14.55 1.96
N HIS A 125 17.30 -13.80 0.86
CA HIS A 125 16.59 -12.54 0.84
C HIS A 125 15.67 -12.39 -0.38
N VAL A 126 14.62 -11.59 -0.20
CA VAL A 126 13.83 -11.02 -1.28
C VAL A 126 14.15 -9.52 -1.37
N ALA A 127 14.43 -9.04 -2.59
CA ALA A 127 14.63 -7.62 -2.83
C ALA A 127 13.53 -7.03 -3.71
N THR A 128 13.25 -5.76 -3.51
CA THR A 128 12.27 -4.99 -4.31
C THR A 128 12.76 -3.57 -4.54
N GLY A 129 12.17 -2.88 -5.53
CA GLY A 129 12.46 -1.47 -5.82
C GLY A 129 11.74 -0.47 -4.89
N HIS A 130 11.39 -0.82 -3.67
CA HIS A 130 10.74 0.12 -2.74
C HIS A 130 11.70 1.19 -2.24
N TYR A 131 11.22 2.41 -2.17
CA TYR A 131 11.88 3.54 -1.52
C TYR A 131 11.63 3.46 0.00
N ALA A 132 12.30 2.52 0.64
CA ALA A 132 12.35 2.34 2.09
C ALA A 132 13.76 1.88 2.45
N ARG A 133 14.19 2.10 3.69
CA ARG A 133 15.52 1.67 4.15
C ARG A 133 15.38 0.55 5.16
N ARG A 134 16.31 -0.39 5.12
CA ARG A 134 16.40 -1.44 6.12
C ARG A 134 17.75 -1.39 6.81
N ARG A 135 17.74 -1.48 8.14
CA ARG A 135 18.97 -1.57 8.96
C ARG A 135 18.84 -2.70 9.95
N THR A 136 19.94 -3.37 10.22
CA THR A 136 20.03 -4.31 11.36
C THR A 136 20.37 -3.50 12.61
N GLN A 137 19.59 -3.66 13.66
CA GLN A 137 19.81 -3.03 14.96
C GLN A 137 20.86 -3.79 15.77
N GLY A 138 21.28 -3.24 16.91
CA GLY A 138 22.28 -3.85 17.80
C GLY A 138 21.81 -5.18 18.43
N ASP A 139 20.51 -5.42 18.49
CA ASP A 139 19.87 -6.68 18.92
C ASP A 139 19.71 -7.73 17.81
N GLY A 140 20.17 -7.40 16.59
CA GLY A 140 20.05 -8.26 15.40
C GLY A 140 18.70 -8.15 14.67
N MET A 141 17.75 -7.40 15.19
CA MET A 141 16.45 -7.20 14.55
C MET A 141 16.53 -6.25 13.35
N ALA A 142 15.68 -6.49 12.34
CA ALA A 142 15.60 -5.61 11.18
C ALA A 142 14.67 -4.43 11.46
N ALA A 143 15.16 -3.21 11.32
CA ALA A 143 14.36 -1.99 11.35
C ALA A 143 14.08 -1.50 9.93
N ILE A 144 12.84 -1.10 9.68
CA ILE A 144 12.43 -0.40 8.47
C ILE A 144 12.39 1.10 8.77
N LEU A 145 12.98 1.87 7.87
CA LEU A 145 13.06 3.32 7.97
C LEU A 145 12.43 3.96 6.74
N ARG A 146 12.03 5.21 6.85
CA ARG A 146 11.59 6.01 5.69
C ARG A 146 12.66 6.02 4.62
N GLY A 147 12.24 6.02 3.35
CA GLY A 147 13.14 6.22 2.21
C GLY A 147 13.85 7.57 2.29
N ALA A 148 15.00 7.68 1.62
CA ALA A 148 15.75 8.95 1.55
C ALA A 148 15.02 10.01 0.71
N ASP A 149 14.24 9.61 -0.30
CA ASP A 149 13.40 10.52 -1.09
C ASP A 149 12.05 10.74 -0.39
N PRO A 150 11.79 11.92 0.22
CA PRO A 150 10.54 12.20 0.92
C PRO A 150 9.32 12.22 -0.01
N ASN A 151 9.52 12.44 -1.33
CA ASN A 151 8.43 12.45 -2.30
C ASN A 151 8.06 11.03 -2.79
N LYS A 152 8.95 10.07 -2.54
CA LYS A 152 8.80 8.67 -2.98
C LYS A 152 8.77 7.68 -1.82
N ASP A 153 8.97 8.12 -0.57
CA ASP A 153 8.94 7.23 0.59
C ASP A 153 7.75 6.27 0.55
N GLN A 154 8.07 4.98 0.55
CA GLN A 154 7.11 3.88 0.44
C GLN A 154 7.05 3.03 1.72
N SER A 155 7.71 3.47 2.79
CA SER A 155 7.69 2.76 4.08
C SER A 155 6.28 2.56 4.63
N TYR A 156 5.34 3.46 4.30
CA TYR A 156 3.92 3.31 4.62
C TYR A 156 3.34 1.97 4.15
N PHE A 157 3.67 1.53 2.95
CA PHE A 157 3.17 0.27 2.39
C PHE A 157 3.75 -0.98 3.05
N LEU A 158 4.77 -0.82 3.89
CA LEU A 158 5.44 -1.87 4.64
C LEU A 158 4.98 -1.95 6.10
N SER A 159 4.02 -1.09 6.50
CA SER A 159 3.59 -0.94 7.90
C SER A 159 2.94 -2.19 8.51
N MET A 160 2.46 -3.10 7.69
CA MET A 160 1.86 -4.35 8.14
C MET A 160 2.82 -5.55 8.04
N MET A 161 4.10 -5.34 7.70
CA MET A 161 5.11 -6.42 7.69
C MET A 161 5.40 -6.93 9.10
N THR A 162 5.72 -8.22 9.17
CA THR A 162 6.24 -8.86 10.39
C THR A 162 7.76 -8.72 10.47
N GLN A 163 8.33 -8.94 11.65
CA GLN A 163 9.79 -8.94 11.84
C GLN A 163 10.49 -10.00 10.97
N ARG A 164 9.89 -11.21 10.83
CA ARG A 164 10.41 -12.24 9.92
C ARG A 164 10.52 -11.71 8.48
N GLN A 165 9.50 -11.03 7.98
CA GLN A 165 9.48 -10.46 6.64
C GLN A 165 10.53 -9.35 6.48
N ALA A 166 10.64 -8.47 7.47
CA ALA A 166 11.63 -7.39 7.47
C ALA A 166 13.08 -7.93 7.52
N ALA A 167 13.32 -9.03 8.24
CA ALA A 167 14.64 -9.65 8.33
C ALA A 167 15.14 -10.17 6.98
N HIS A 168 14.24 -10.63 6.10
CA HIS A 168 14.58 -11.15 4.78
C HIS A 168 14.36 -10.15 3.63
N ALA A 169 13.90 -8.92 3.91
CA ALA A 169 13.65 -7.91 2.89
C ALA A 169 14.90 -7.06 2.60
N LEU A 170 15.12 -6.72 1.32
CA LEU A 170 16.13 -5.75 0.89
C LEU A 170 15.49 -4.67 0.02
N PHE A 171 15.92 -3.43 0.21
CA PHE A 171 15.44 -2.26 -0.52
C PHE A 171 16.62 -1.46 -1.09
N PRO A 172 17.26 -1.93 -2.18
CA PRO A 172 18.50 -1.33 -2.67
C PRO A 172 18.36 0.13 -3.10
N THR A 173 17.17 0.56 -3.52
CA THR A 173 16.87 1.94 -3.94
C THR A 173 16.53 2.89 -2.78
N GLY A 174 16.46 2.37 -1.55
CA GLY A 174 15.94 3.12 -0.40
C GLY A 174 16.77 4.34 0.05
N GLU A 175 18.07 4.34 -0.21
CA GLU A 175 18.97 5.47 0.09
C GLU A 175 19.09 6.47 -1.08
N MET A 176 18.29 6.32 -2.15
CA MET A 176 18.42 7.09 -3.38
C MET A 176 17.21 8.00 -3.61
N LEU A 177 17.47 9.15 -4.24
CA LEU A 177 16.44 9.99 -4.83
C LEU A 177 15.99 9.41 -6.19
N LYS A 178 14.74 9.65 -6.60
CA LYS A 178 14.22 9.15 -7.88
C LYS A 178 15.07 9.56 -9.10
N PRO A 179 15.60 10.80 -9.22
CA PRO A 179 16.51 11.14 -10.30
C PRO A 179 17.77 10.28 -10.34
N GLU A 180 18.38 9.99 -9.18
CA GLU A 180 19.57 9.14 -9.06
C GLU A 180 19.28 7.70 -9.53
N VAL A 181 18.10 7.16 -9.20
CA VAL A 181 17.65 5.86 -9.71
C VAL A 181 17.61 5.86 -11.25
N ARG A 182 17.11 6.93 -11.87
CA ARG A 182 17.13 7.07 -13.34
C ARG A 182 18.56 7.16 -13.92
N GLU A 183 19.47 7.84 -13.25
CA GLU A 183 20.87 7.91 -13.65
C GLU A 183 21.54 6.52 -13.58
N VAL A 184 21.30 5.76 -12.52
CA VAL A 184 21.80 4.38 -12.41
C VAL A 184 21.21 3.51 -13.51
N ALA A 185 19.92 3.63 -13.83
CA ALA A 185 19.31 2.89 -14.92
C ALA A 185 20.00 3.16 -16.27
N ARG A 186 20.36 4.41 -16.56
CA ARG A 186 21.12 4.79 -17.77
C ARG A 186 22.56 4.27 -17.73
N ARG A 187 23.23 4.37 -16.57
CA ARG A 187 24.61 3.85 -16.39
C ARG A 187 24.71 2.37 -16.70
N PHE A 188 23.73 1.57 -16.31
CA PHE A 188 23.65 0.15 -16.60
C PHE A 188 23.03 -0.17 -17.98
N ASN A 189 22.66 0.83 -18.78
CA ASN A 189 21.95 0.67 -20.05
C ASN A 189 20.71 -0.23 -19.94
N LEU A 190 19.95 -0.07 -18.84
CA LEU A 190 18.75 -0.89 -18.62
C LEU A 190 17.66 -0.56 -19.65
N PRO A 191 17.05 -1.58 -20.30
CA PRO A 191 16.03 -1.35 -21.34
C PRO A 191 14.84 -0.49 -20.90
N VAL A 192 14.56 -0.47 -19.59
CA VAL A 192 13.43 0.22 -18.97
C VAL A 192 13.79 1.60 -18.38
N ALA A 193 15.01 2.14 -18.66
CA ALA A 193 15.49 3.38 -18.05
C ALA A 193 14.55 4.56 -18.25
N GLU A 194 13.88 4.68 -19.40
CA GLU A 194 12.96 5.76 -19.73
C GLU A 194 11.47 5.36 -19.56
N LYS A 195 11.18 4.12 -19.11
CA LYS A 195 9.80 3.68 -18.87
C LYS A 195 9.17 4.54 -17.77
N LYS A 196 7.95 5.01 -17.99
CA LYS A 196 7.18 5.77 -16.99
C LYS A 196 6.84 4.89 -15.79
N ASP A 197 6.74 5.52 -14.61
CA ASP A 197 6.31 4.79 -13.40
C ASP A 197 4.91 4.21 -13.60
N SER A 198 4.71 2.98 -13.12
CA SER A 198 3.40 2.32 -13.17
C SER A 198 2.36 3.14 -12.41
N GLN A 199 1.17 3.26 -12.98
CA GLN A 199 0.02 3.92 -12.39
C GLN A 199 -1.05 2.85 -12.15
N GLY A 200 -1.73 2.88 -11.02
CA GLY A 200 -2.83 1.96 -10.71
C GLY A 200 -2.59 1.08 -9.49
N ILE A 201 -3.51 0.15 -9.28
CA ILE A 201 -3.43 -0.83 -8.19
C ILE A 201 -2.37 -1.87 -8.54
N CYS A 202 -1.62 -2.27 -7.53
CA CYS A 202 -0.55 -3.25 -7.67
C CYS A 202 -1.06 -4.52 -8.37
N PHE A 203 -0.46 -4.85 -9.54
CA PHE A 203 -0.77 -6.01 -10.40
C PHE A 203 -2.12 -6.00 -11.15
N LEU A 204 -3.08 -5.14 -10.83
CA LEU A 204 -4.32 -4.98 -11.60
C LEU A 204 -4.17 -4.07 -12.82
N GLY A 205 -3.03 -3.37 -12.95
CA GLY A 205 -2.78 -2.47 -14.06
C GLY A 205 -3.69 -1.24 -14.05
N GLN A 206 -4.26 -0.92 -15.23
CA GLN A 206 -5.11 0.26 -15.42
C GLN A 206 -6.62 -0.02 -15.23
N VAL A 207 -6.97 -1.14 -14.59
CA VAL A 207 -8.35 -1.46 -14.25
C VAL A 207 -8.88 -0.43 -13.24
N LYS A 208 -10.04 0.18 -13.55
CA LYS A 208 -10.68 1.12 -12.62
C LYS A 208 -11.32 0.35 -11.48
N MET A 209 -11.07 0.76 -10.23
CA MET A 209 -11.62 0.11 -9.03
C MET A 209 -13.14 -0.06 -9.10
N GLY A 210 -13.87 0.94 -9.62
CA GLY A 210 -15.34 0.85 -9.75
C GLY A 210 -15.80 -0.22 -10.75
N ASP A 211 -15.03 -0.45 -11.83
CA ASP A 211 -15.36 -1.50 -12.82
C ASP A 211 -15.01 -2.88 -12.26
N PHE A 212 -13.88 -2.98 -11.56
CA PHE A 212 -13.49 -4.18 -10.85
C PHE A 212 -14.51 -4.59 -9.78
N LEU A 213 -14.92 -3.66 -8.92
CA LEU A 213 -15.89 -3.95 -7.87
C LEU A 213 -17.25 -4.37 -8.39
N ARG A 214 -17.72 -3.77 -9.49
CA ARG A 214 -19.01 -4.15 -10.11
C ARG A 214 -19.03 -5.56 -10.67
N HIS A 215 -17.86 -6.12 -11.00
CA HIS A 215 -17.77 -7.51 -11.42
C HIS A 215 -18.11 -8.46 -10.25
N TYR A 216 -17.72 -8.12 -9.01
CA TYR A 216 -17.88 -8.97 -7.84
C TYR A 216 -19.01 -8.56 -6.89
N VAL A 217 -19.42 -7.29 -6.91
CA VAL A 217 -20.42 -6.72 -5.99
C VAL A 217 -21.52 -6.07 -6.79
N ALA A 218 -22.74 -6.57 -6.65
CA ALA A 218 -23.90 -6.00 -7.32
C ALA A 218 -24.18 -4.57 -6.85
N ASP A 219 -24.58 -3.70 -7.77
CA ASP A 219 -25.03 -2.35 -7.44
C ASP A 219 -26.31 -2.45 -6.59
N THR A 220 -26.35 -1.69 -5.50
CA THR A 220 -27.54 -1.52 -4.63
C THR A 220 -27.88 -0.04 -4.58
N PRO A 221 -28.68 0.48 -5.51
CA PRO A 221 -29.02 1.91 -5.59
C PRO A 221 -29.69 2.43 -4.31
N GLY A 222 -29.35 3.67 -3.94
CA GLY A 222 -29.93 4.35 -2.78
C GLY A 222 -29.81 5.86 -2.91
N GLU A 223 -30.21 6.57 -1.86
CA GLU A 223 -30.24 8.03 -1.84
C GLU A 223 -28.91 8.64 -1.40
N ILE A 224 -28.60 9.80 -1.98
CA ILE A 224 -27.56 10.69 -1.46
C ILE A 224 -28.27 11.81 -0.69
N VAL A 225 -27.91 11.96 0.59
CA VAL A 225 -28.53 12.93 1.48
C VAL A 225 -27.49 13.89 2.09
N ASP A 226 -27.92 15.07 2.50
CA ASP A 226 -27.11 15.92 3.38
C ASP A 226 -27.26 15.51 4.87
N PRO A 227 -26.47 16.06 5.81
CA PRO A 227 -26.56 15.72 7.23
C PRO A 227 -27.94 16.01 7.87
N ALA A 228 -28.74 16.90 7.27
CA ALA A 228 -30.09 17.18 7.69
C ALA A 228 -31.16 16.19 7.13
N GLY A 229 -30.72 15.20 6.32
CA GLY A 229 -31.58 14.19 5.70
C GLY A 229 -32.26 14.65 4.42
N ARG A 230 -31.91 15.82 3.86
CA ARG A 230 -32.46 16.28 2.59
C ARG A 230 -31.83 15.49 1.44
N VAL A 231 -32.66 14.93 0.58
CA VAL A 231 -32.21 14.17 -0.61
C VAL A 231 -31.60 15.13 -1.64
N LEU A 232 -30.39 14.81 -2.08
CA LEU A 232 -29.62 15.57 -3.07
C LEU A 232 -29.41 14.81 -4.38
N GLY A 233 -29.65 13.50 -4.40
CA GLY A 233 -29.47 12.66 -5.58
C GLY A 233 -29.57 11.18 -5.27
N GLY A 234 -29.07 10.35 -6.18
CA GLY A 234 -29.00 8.89 -6.00
C GLY A 234 -27.60 8.34 -6.24
N HIS A 235 -27.26 7.27 -5.55
CA HIS A 235 -26.03 6.52 -5.74
C HIS A 235 -26.32 5.11 -6.25
N ARG A 236 -25.30 4.45 -6.83
CA ARG A 236 -25.44 3.10 -7.40
C ARG A 236 -25.18 1.99 -6.36
N GLY A 237 -24.47 2.27 -5.30
CA GLY A 237 -24.14 1.36 -4.21
C GLY A 237 -23.10 1.97 -3.29
N LEU A 238 -23.26 1.82 -1.97
CA LEU A 238 -22.38 2.40 -0.94
C LEU A 238 -20.93 1.92 -1.04
N HIS A 239 -20.70 0.72 -1.60
CA HIS A 239 -19.38 0.15 -1.81
C HIS A 239 -18.51 0.94 -2.80
N LEU A 240 -19.11 1.75 -3.67
CA LEU A 240 -18.39 2.57 -4.66
C LEU A 240 -17.83 3.86 -4.09
N TYR A 241 -18.11 4.18 -2.82
CA TYR A 241 -17.73 5.44 -2.20
C TYR A 241 -16.85 5.25 -0.96
N THR A 242 -15.98 6.22 -0.74
CA THR A 242 -15.08 6.27 0.42
C THR A 242 -15.24 7.59 1.13
N LEU A 243 -15.12 7.59 2.46
CA LEU A 243 -15.11 8.80 3.28
C LEU A 243 -14.08 9.80 2.76
N GLY A 244 -14.46 11.07 2.63
CA GLY A 244 -13.62 12.11 2.07
C GLY A 244 -13.59 12.21 0.55
N GLN A 245 -14.33 11.38 -0.19
CA GLN A 245 -14.41 11.42 -1.65
C GLN A 245 -15.15 12.67 -2.12
N ARG A 246 -14.48 13.48 -2.99
CA ARG A 246 -15.03 14.75 -3.53
C ARG A 246 -15.64 14.62 -4.92
N LYS A 247 -15.33 13.56 -5.67
CA LYS A 247 -15.75 13.39 -7.06
C LYS A 247 -16.44 12.04 -7.25
N GLY A 248 -17.29 11.96 -8.28
CA GLY A 248 -17.92 10.69 -8.66
C GLY A 248 -19.20 10.34 -7.90
N HIS A 249 -19.66 11.16 -6.94
CA HIS A 249 -20.95 10.98 -6.27
C HIS A 249 -22.12 11.64 -7.03
N GLY A 250 -21.84 12.45 -8.08
CA GLY A 250 -22.88 13.00 -8.96
C GLY A 250 -23.66 14.21 -8.39
N VAL A 251 -23.35 14.65 -7.19
CA VAL A 251 -24.01 15.84 -6.58
C VAL A 251 -23.22 17.09 -6.94
N ALA A 252 -23.86 18.00 -7.68
CA ALA A 252 -23.28 19.30 -8.02
C ALA A 252 -23.37 20.27 -6.82
N SER A 253 -22.34 21.09 -6.61
CA SER A 253 -22.40 22.18 -5.65
C SER A 253 -23.23 23.33 -6.19
N PRO A 254 -24.23 23.83 -5.47
CA PRO A 254 -24.95 25.04 -5.85
C PRO A 254 -24.17 26.34 -5.50
N ARG A 255 -23.00 26.23 -4.86
CA ARG A 255 -22.19 27.35 -4.41
C ARG A 255 -20.82 27.33 -5.05
N GLU A 256 -20.43 28.45 -5.64
CA GLU A 256 -19.10 28.60 -6.23
C GLU A 256 -18.01 28.47 -5.13
N GLY A 257 -16.92 27.77 -5.46
CA GLY A 257 -15.79 27.54 -4.53
C GLY A 257 -16.05 26.49 -3.45
N MET A 258 -17.26 25.96 -3.31
CA MET A 258 -17.60 24.91 -2.36
C MET A 258 -17.82 23.56 -3.07
N ALA A 259 -17.45 22.46 -2.42
CA ALA A 259 -17.67 21.12 -2.94
C ALA A 259 -18.34 20.25 -1.89
N TYR A 260 -19.22 19.38 -2.33
CA TYR A 260 -19.67 18.26 -1.51
C TYR A 260 -18.59 17.19 -1.40
N VAL A 261 -18.58 16.54 -0.26
CA VAL A 261 -17.67 15.44 0.06
C VAL A 261 -18.43 14.37 0.83
N VAL A 262 -18.08 13.11 0.62
CA VAL A 262 -18.64 12.01 1.42
C VAL A 262 -18.20 12.16 2.87
N VAL A 263 -19.15 12.32 3.78
CA VAL A 263 -18.91 12.46 5.22
C VAL A 263 -19.42 11.26 6.03
N GLY A 264 -20.23 10.38 5.40
CA GLY A 264 -20.75 9.19 6.06
C GLY A 264 -21.47 8.24 5.12
N LYS A 265 -21.79 7.06 5.66
CA LYS A 265 -22.64 6.05 5.04
C LYS A 265 -23.60 5.51 6.08
N ASP A 266 -24.88 5.49 5.80
CA ASP A 266 -25.90 4.81 6.60
C ASP A 266 -26.29 3.51 5.86
N ALA A 267 -25.69 2.41 6.29
CA ALA A 267 -25.93 1.12 5.66
C ALA A 267 -27.36 0.60 5.89
N ALA A 268 -27.97 0.93 7.04
CA ALA A 268 -29.33 0.47 7.38
C ALA A 268 -30.39 1.14 6.50
N LYS A 269 -30.17 2.40 6.13
CA LYS A 269 -31.06 3.15 5.23
C LYS A 269 -30.59 3.12 3.78
N ASN A 270 -29.44 2.52 3.47
CA ASN A 270 -28.77 2.58 2.18
C ASN A 270 -28.61 4.03 1.68
N GLN A 271 -28.10 4.92 2.56
CA GLN A 271 -27.91 6.33 2.27
C GLN A 271 -26.43 6.71 2.28
N LEU A 272 -26.01 7.46 1.25
CA LEU A 272 -24.71 8.11 1.20
C LEU A 272 -24.84 9.53 1.74
N ILE A 273 -24.10 9.87 2.78
CA ILE A 273 -24.18 11.19 3.42
C ILE A 273 -23.05 12.06 2.84
N VAL A 274 -23.42 13.21 2.26
CA VAL A 274 -22.47 14.20 1.73
C VAL A 274 -22.64 15.53 2.45
N GLY A 275 -21.51 16.07 2.90
CA GLY A 275 -21.43 17.39 3.56
C GLY A 275 -20.53 18.34 2.78
N TRP A 276 -20.38 19.57 3.29
CA TRP A 276 -19.44 20.53 2.73
C TRP A 276 -17.98 20.12 3.06
N ASP A 277 -17.05 20.32 2.12
CA ASP A 277 -15.63 20.09 2.37
C ASP A 277 -15.03 21.24 3.18
N GLN A 278 -15.36 21.28 4.47
CA GLN A 278 -14.95 22.31 5.42
C GLN A 278 -14.45 21.69 6.73
N PRO A 279 -13.58 22.39 7.50
CA PRO A 279 -12.98 21.85 8.72
C PRO A 279 -13.96 21.48 9.83
N ASP A 280 -15.16 22.10 9.84
CA ASP A 280 -16.24 21.88 10.81
C ASP A 280 -17.32 20.90 10.33
N SER A 281 -17.11 20.28 9.16
CA SER A 281 -18.06 19.29 8.64
C SER A 281 -18.08 18.04 9.52
N GLU A 282 -19.23 17.77 10.12
CA GLU A 282 -19.48 16.59 10.92
C GLU A 282 -19.19 15.32 10.12
N GLY A 283 -18.50 14.34 10.74
CA GLY A 283 -18.10 13.07 10.12
C GLY A 283 -16.87 13.15 9.23
N LEU A 284 -16.39 14.36 8.84
CA LEU A 284 -15.23 14.50 7.96
C LEU A 284 -13.90 14.53 8.73
N TYR A 285 -13.89 15.09 9.92
CA TYR A 285 -12.69 15.20 10.75
C TYR A 285 -12.89 14.50 12.09
N THR A 286 -11.85 13.79 12.54
CA THR A 286 -11.84 13.16 13.87
C THR A 286 -10.49 13.32 14.55
N ARG A 287 -10.50 13.38 15.88
CA ARG A 287 -9.28 13.36 16.70
C ARG A 287 -8.99 12.00 17.30
N GLU A 288 -9.98 11.15 17.42
CA GLU A 288 -9.83 9.84 18.05
C GLU A 288 -10.35 8.74 17.15
N CYS A 289 -9.65 7.63 17.13
CA CYS A 289 -10.06 6.45 16.40
C CYS A 289 -9.51 5.19 17.08
N THR A 290 -10.13 4.05 16.76
CA THR A 290 -9.65 2.72 17.16
C THR A 290 -8.96 2.08 15.98
N VAL A 291 -7.82 1.44 16.24
CA VAL A 291 -7.03 0.70 15.27
C VAL A 291 -6.83 -0.72 15.78
N GLY A 292 -7.20 -1.68 14.96
CA GLY A 292 -7.05 -3.11 15.23
C GLY A 292 -6.17 -3.79 14.21
N SER A 293 -6.17 -5.12 14.23
CA SER A 293 -5.32 -5.96 13.35
C SER A 293 -3.86 -5.47 13.34
N LEU A 294 -3.30 -5.21 14.52
CA LEU A 294 -1.98 -4.58 14.66
C LEU A 294 -0.87 -5.47 14.11
N SER A 295 0.10 -4.86 13.47
CA SER A 295 1.39 -5.45 13.13
C SER A 295 2.50 -4.65 13.77
N ALA A 296 3.38 -5.31 14.53
CA ALA A 296 4.54 -4.69 15.18
C ALA A 296 5.83 -5.23 14.57
N LEU A 297 6.77 -4.35 14.26
CA LEU A 297 8.05 -4.73 13.65
C LEU A 297 9.11 -5.07 14.70
N ASN A 298 9.43 -4.16 15.59
CA ASN A 298 10.57 -4.29 16.50
C ASN A 298 10.21 -4.21 17.98
N GLU A 299 9.03 -3.75 18.30
CA GLU A 299 8.60 -3.53 19.69
C GLU A 299 7.12 -3.84 19.83
N GLN A 300 6.72 -4.24 21.02
CA GLN A 300 5.31 -4.43 21.33
C GLN A 300 4.59 -3.07 21.31
N LEU A 301 3.36 -3.08 20.81
CA LEU A 301 2.50 -1.89 20.79
C LEU A 301 1.53 -1.91 21.99
N ASP A 302 2.01 -2.35 23.14
CA ASP A 302 1.25 -2.65 24.35
C ASP A 302 1.42 -1.59 25.48
N GLN A 303 2.09 -0.48 25.15
CA GLN A 303 2.31 0.60 26.11
C GLN A 303 1.78 1.92 25.57
N LYS A 304 1.22 2.74 26.48
CA LYS A 304 0.83 4.11 26.14
C LYS A 304 2.07 4.93 25.81
N ARG A 305 2.06 5.53 24.61
CA ARG A 305 3.20 6.32 24.12
C ARG A 305 2.79 7.36 23.09
N LEU A 306 3.64 8.35 22.89
CA LEU A 306 3.54 9.28 21.75
C LEU A 306 4.20 8.63 20.55
N ILE A 307 3.53 8.70 19.41
CA ILE A 307 4.01 8.22 18.11
C ILE A 307 3.67 9.24 17.01
N ASP A 308 4.31 9.11 15.87
CA ASP A 308 3.89 9.76 14.64
C ASP A 308 2.98 8.80 13.85
N ALA A 309 1.69 9.10 13.74
CA ALA A 309 0.71 8.26 13.06
C ALA A 309 0.39 8.82 11.67
N GLN A 310 0.59 8.00 10.64
CA GLN A 310 0.31 8.36 9.23
C GLN A 310 -0.95 7.65 8.76
N PRO A 311 -2.09 8.37 8.61
CA PRO A 311 -3.39 7.76 8.37
C PRO A 311 -3.62 7.31 6.92
N ARG A 312 -2.75 7.68 5.99
CA ARG A 312 -2.79 7.24 4.59
C ARG A 312 -1.49 7.59 3.87
N TYR A 313 -1.23 6.91 2.77
CA TYR A 313 -0.09 7.24 1.91
C TYR A 313 -0.10 8.71 1.48
N ARG A 314 1.05 9.36 1.46
CA ARG A 314 1.26 10.79 1.18
C ARG A 314 0.62 11.77 2.17
N ALA A 315 -0.12 11.33 3.16
CA ALA A 315 -0.46 12.21 4.26
C ALA A 315 0.77 12.47 5.13
N LYS A 316 0.87 13.66 5.70
CA LYS A 316 1.86 13.93 6.73
C LYS A 316 1.54 13.09 7.96
N ALA A 317 2.55 12.48 8.56
CA ALA A 317 2.39 11.85 9.85
C ALA A 317 2.10 12.92 10.91
N GLU A 318 1.16 12.64 11.80
CA GLU A 318 0.73 13.56 12.85
C GLU A 318 1.02 12.93 14.22
N PRO A 319 1.57 13.69 15.17
CA PRO A 319 1.75 13.21 16.53
C PRO A 319 0.42 12.76 17.13
N ALA A 320 0.42 11.55 17.69
CA ALA A 320 -0.75 10.95 18.33
C ALA A 320 -0.34 10.19 19.59
N VAL A 321 -1.18 10.24 20.61
CA VAL A 321 -1.05 9.35 21.77
C VAL A 321 -1.70 8.02 21.40
N MET A 322 -0.91 6.96 21.44
CA MET A 322 -1.37 5.58 21.29
C MET A 322 -1.62 4.99 22.67
N GLU A 323 -2.83 4.49 22.91
CA GLU A 323 -3.25 3.82 24.14
C GLU A 323 -3.71 2.41 23.82
N PRO A 324 -3.02 1.36 24.32
CA PRO A 324 -3.47 -0.01 24.21
C PRO A 324 -4.83 -0.23 24.87
N LEU A 325 -5.66 -1.08 24.27
CA LEU A 325 -6.95 -1.54 24.80
C LEU A 325 -6.84 -3.01 25.22
N GLU A 326 -7.71 -3.46 26.12
CA GLU A 326 -7.70 -4.82 26.68
C GLU A 326 -7.91 -5.92 25.64
N ASP A 327 -8.54 -5.58 24.51
CA ASP A 327 -8.86 -6.51 23.41
C ASP A 327 -7.79 -6.59 22.31
N GLY A 328 -6.59 -6.06 22.58
CA GLY A 328 -5.47 -6.08 21.64
C GLY A 328 -5.52 -5.02 20.54
N ARG A 329 -6.48 -4.10 20.60
CA ARG A 329 -6.55 -2.89 19.76
C ARG A 329 -5.79 -1.75 20.41
N VAL A 330 -5.66 -0.64 19.68
CA VAL A 330 -5.17 0.62 20.24
C VAL A 330 -6.14 1.76 19.94
N ARG A 331 -6.25 2.68 20.87
CA ARG A 331 -6.85 3.99 20.64
C ARG A 331 -5.78 4.97 20.24
N LEU A 332 -6.02 5.70 19.14
CA LEU A 332 -5.18 6.82 18.73
C LEU A 332 -5.91 8.14 19.03
N LYS A 333 -5.21 9.05 19.70
CA LYS A 333 -5.64 10.42 19.92
C LYS A 333 -4.65 11.37 19.27
N PHE A 334 -5.02 11.92 18.13
CA PHE A 334 -4.21 12.85 17.32
C PHE A 334 -4.16 14.24 17.99
N GLN A 335 -3.04 14.92 17.88
CA GLN A 335 -2.92 16.31 18.33
C GLN A 335 -3.82 17.25 17.52
N ARG A 336 -3.96 17.01 16.22
CA ARG A 336 -4.86 17.74 15.31
C ARG A 336 -5.88 16.80 14.68
N PRO A 337 -7.12 17.28 14.43
CA PRO A 337 -8.12 16.47 13.74
C PRO A 337 -7.60 15.96 12.40
N GLN A 338 -7.84 14.69 12.13
CA GLN A 338 -7.46 14.04 10.87
C GLN A 338 -8.68 13.95 9.96
N ARG A 339 -8.46 14.30 8.68
CA ARG A 339 -9.51 14.32 7.67
C ARG A 339 -9.75 12.92 7.13
N ALA A 340 -11.01 12.49 7.10
CA ALA A 340 -11.48 11.31 6.37
C ALA A 340 -10.73 10.00 6.76
N ILE A 341 -10.67 9.72 8.05
CA ILE A 341 -10.24 8.41 8.54
C ILE A 341 -11.34 7.40 8.20
N ALA A 342 -11.06 6.52 7.25
CA ALA A 342 -12.05 5.54 6.79
C ALA A 342 -11.75 4.14 7.38
N PRO A 343 -12.75 3.44 7.91
CA PRO A 343 -12.61 2.05 8.33
C PRO A 343 -12.07 1.17 7.19
N GLY A 344 -11.17 0.25 7.52
CA GLY A 344 -10.48 -0.62 6.55
C GLY A 344 -9.18 -0.04 5.98
N GLN A 345 -8.96 1.28 6.08
CA GLN A 345 -7.67 1.89 5.73
C GLN A 345 -6.61 1.61 6.79
N ILE A 346 -5.36 1.77 6.41
CA ILE A 346 -4.21 1.47 7.28
C ILE A 346 -3.68 2.76 7.90
N CYS A 347 -3.33 2.67 9.18
CA CYS A 347 -2.50 3.65 9.86
C CYS A 347 -1.10 3.10 10.06
N ALA A 348 -0.09 3.77 9.53
CA ALA A 348 1.30 3.43 9.80
C ALA A 348 1.81 4.21 11.02
N PHE A 349 2.56 3.53 11.90
CA PHE A 349 3.11 4.07 13.14
C PHE A 349 4.60 4.28 13.02
N TYR A 350 5.08 5.44 13.41
CA TYR A 350 6.48 5.80 13.34
C TYR A 350 6.99 6.37 14.67
N ASP A 351 8.29 6.22 14.87
CA ASP A 351 9.09 6.94 15.83
C ASP A 351 10.16 7.70 15.04
N GLY A 352 9.92 8.99 14.80
CA GLY A 352 10.71 9.76 13.85
C GLY A 352 10.72 9.15 12.45
N GLY A 353 11.88 8.70 11.99
CA GLY A 353 12.04 8.04 10.68
C GLY A 353 11.86 6.53 10.69
N ARG A 354 11.72 5.89 11.88
CA ARG A 354 11.62 4.44 12.05
C ARG A 354 10.17 3.99 12.05
N LEU A 355 9.85 3.02 11.19
CA LEU A 355 8.55 2.39 11.15
C LEU A 355 8.41 1.40 12.32
N LEU A 356 7.43 1.61 13.18
CA LEU A 356 7.11 0.73 14.31
C LEU A 356 6.19 -0.42 13.91
N GLY A 357 5.38 -0.19 12.88
CA GLY A 357 4.35 -1.10 12.41
C GLY A 357 3.12 -0.33 11.95
N GLY A 358 1.95 -0.93 12.08
CA GLY A 358 0.69 -0.31 11.72
C GLY A 358 -0.51 -1.12 12.15
N GLY A 359 -1.70 -0.67 11.71
CA GLY A 359 -2.94 -1.38 11.94
C GLY A 359 -4.07 -0.84 11.09
N VAL A 360 -5.22 -1.50 11.17
CA VAL A 360 -6.42 -1.19 10.38
C VAL A 360 -7.33 -0.27 11.19
N PHE A 361 -7.76 0.85 10.61
CA PHE A 361 -8.80 1.67 11.22
C PHE A 361 -10.13 0.90 11.29
N GLU A 362 -10.72 0.83 12.47
CA GLU A 362 -12.00 0.13 12.68
C GLU A 362 -13.15 1.12 12.91
N THR A 363 -12.97 2.06 13.81
CA THR A 363 -13.98 3.06 14.12
C THR A 363 -13.37 4.45 14.27
N THR A 364 -14.15 5.46 13.95
CA THR A 364 -13.87 6.86 14.30
C THR A 364 -14.75 7.25 15.47
N LEU A 365 -14.17 7.91 16.46
CA LEU A 365 -14.91 8.53 17.56
C LEU A 365 -15.07 10.01 17.23
N PRO A 366 -16.23 10.60 17.50
CA PRO A 366 -16.51 11.98 17.18
C PRO A 366 -15.58 12.97 17.89
#